data_765de1cfcec0bacd28c3f43c4ca52244
#
_entry.id   765de1cfcec0bacd28c3f43c4ca52244
#
_cell.length_a   1.000
_cell.length_b   1.000
_cell.length_c   1.000
_cell.angle_alpha   90.00
_cell.angle_beta   90.00
_cell.angle_gamma   90.00
#
_symmetry.space_group_name_H-M   'P 1'
#
loop_
_entity.id
_entity.type
_entity.pdbx_description
1 polymer ?
#
loop_
_entity_poly.entity_id
_entity_poly.type
_entity_poly.pdbx_seq_one_letter_code
_entity_poly.pdbx_strand_id
1 'polypeptide(L)'
;EGESYPVSSEMRQRLQSALAWIGSEKEQENRTWINTDKNEILFAYPSSWPEVPISYTRIFKRMPDMSVTFSAQAEQFLRELLRPKKDGTDTHAEWIRIFILRKIDKARTKIVYTKQTDPAELERCCEAWSRGCGNLPAFPFDKPEDLYPLEAAGILNGFWRRDGDAVTDKYRPYSQYHGIELLMDPKLPVTADLHRLTESAMVIGPLLRKPKCSKEKKKEDIQKEKKIQEAAGKQLLLLGLFLDRMRIRKEDYMENLPYLYGQLLKAADELHELYCDVVRDGQKPQELVGSSMFRSVSESPLRMLPVLSQRIMPYYAWAKVYRRKSDNENRKHAARAGWLYRVCEQITTRLWNSQTVPSRFNDEEKAQLFIGYLASFSEKEMKLEEESNHES
;
A
#
# COMPACT_ATOMS: atom_id res chain seq x y z
N GLU A 1 -24.93 36.73 -22.02
CA GLU A 1 -25.87 37.22 -20.98
C GLU A 1 -26.09 36.08 -20.03
N GLY A 2 -25.35 36.08 -18.90
CA GLY A 2 -25.51 35.05 -17.88
C GLY A 2 -26.72 35.34 -17.03
N GLU A 3 -27.62 34.39 -16.89
CA GLU A 3 -28.71 34.45 -15.92
C GLU A 3 -28.12 34.65 -14.51
N SER A 4 -28.29 35.87 -13.98
CA SER A 4 -27.93 36.14 -12.59
C SER A 4 -29.00 35.52 -11.71
N TYR A 5 -28.65 34.49 -10.93
CA TYR A 5 -29.52 34.02 -9.85
C TYR A 5 -29.88 35.23 -8.97
N PRO A 6 -31.18 35.47 -8.69
CA PRO A 6 -31.63 36.59 -7.85
C PRO A 6 -31.27 36.26 -6.39
N VAL A 7 -30.03 36.59 -6.00
CA VAL A 7 -29.58 36.52 -4.62
C VAL A 7 -29.84 37.84 -3.95
N SER A 8 -30.54 37.86 -2.82
CA SER A 8 -30.78 39.10 -2.06
C SER A 8 -29.45 39.77 -1.70
N SER A 9 -29.47 41.11 -1.55
CA SER A 9 -28.29 41.86 -1.11
C SER A 9 -27.72 41.34 0.20
N GLU A 10 -28.59 40.94 1.11
CA GLU A 10 -28.22 40.35 2.40
C GLU A 10 -27.51 38.99 2.23
N MET A 11 -28.01 38.09 1.37
CA MET A 11 -27.38 36.83 1.08
C MET A 11 -26.01 37.03 0.42
N ARG A 12 -25.89 37.99 -0.49
CA ARG A 12 -24.62 38.37 -1.13
C ARG A 12 -23.60 38.84 -0.09
N GLN A 13 -24.01 39.66 0.86
CA GLN A 13 -23.17 40.17 1.93
C GLN A 13 -22.73 39.04 2.87
N ARG A 14 -23.66 38.13 3.23
CA ARG A 14 -23.33 36.93 4.04
C ARG A 14 -22.32 36.01 3.34
N LEU A 15 -22.49 35.75 2.03
CA LEU A 15 -21.55 34.99 1.23
C LEU A 15 -20.19 35.66 1.15
N GLN A 16 -20.14 36.98 0.94
CA GLN A 16 -18.87 37.73 0.92
C GLN A 16 -18.17 37.68 2.27
N SER A 17 -18.91 37.84 3.37
CA SER A 17 -18.37 37.74 4.73
C SER A 17 -17.86 36.36 5.03
N ALA A 18 -18.56 35.28 4.63
CA ALA A 18 -18.14 33.90 4.81
C ALA A 18 -16.88 33.61 3.99
N LEU A 19 -16.80 34.07 2.74
CA LEU A 19 -15.61 33.89 1.90
C LEU A 19 -14.40 34.67 2.44
N ALA A 20 -14.63 35.90 2.94
CA ALA A 20 -13.58 36.68 3.59
C ALA A 20 -13.09 36.02 4.88
N TRP A 21 -13.99 35.45 5.68
CA TRP A 21 -13.68 34.72 6.90
C TRP A 21 -12.86 33.45 6.59
N ILE A 22 -13.28 32.65 5.61
CA ILE A 22 -12.54 31.48 5.15
C ILE A 22 -11.12 31.88 4.66
N GLY A 23 -11.01 33.01 3.95
CA GLY A 23 -9.75 33.49 3.41
C GLY A 23 -8.82 34.17 4.42
N SER A 24 -9.35 34.68 5.54
CA SER A 24 -8.56 35.43 6.54
C SER A 24 -8.01 34.58 7.66
N GLU A 25 -8.53 33.39 7.93
CA GLU A 25 -8.16 32.58 9.07
C GLU A 25 -7.27 31.41 8.66
N LYS A 26 -5.97 31.66 8.54
CA LYS A 26 -4.96 30.59 8.36
C LYS A 26 -5.06 29.48 9.42
N GLU A 27 -5.53 29.80 10.62
CA GLU A 27 -5.73 28.84 11.71
C GLU A 27 -6.89 27.87 11.48
N GLN A 28 -7.85 28.20 10.60
CA GLN A 28 -8.97 27.34 10.28
C GLN A 28 -8.75 26.48 9.03
N GLU A 29 -7.69 26.72 8.27
CA GLU A 29 -7.38 25.95 7.08
C GLU A 29 -7.39 24.44 7.37
N ASN A 30 -6.83 24.01 8.48
CA ASN A 30 -6.75 22.60 8.83
C ASN A 30 -7.97 22.06 9.60
N ARG A 31 -8.96 22.90 9.91
CA ARG A 31 -10.17 22.47 10.65
C ARG A 31 -11.32 22.12 9.74
N THR A 32 -11.68 23.03 8.84
CA THR A 32 -12.84 22.90 7.97
C THR A 32 -12.49 22.73 6.51
N TRP A 33 -11.27 23.09 6.12
CA TRP A 33 -10.83 23.00 4.74
C TRP A 33 -9.32 22.71 4.63
N ILE A 34 -8.94 22.04 3.55
CA ILE A 34 -7.56 21.80 3.15
C ILE A 34 -7.40 21.89 1.64
N ASN A 35 -6.22 22.25 1.18
CA ASN A 35 -5.89 22.15 -0.24
C ASN A 35 -5.62 20.69 -0.61
N THR A 36 -6.36 20.17 -1.58
CA THR A 36 -6.12 18.83 -2.15
C THR A 36 -5.16 18.89 -3.34
N ASP A 37 -5.23 19.99 -4.11
CA ASP A 37 -4.30 20.32 -5.20
C ASP A 37 -4.18 21.86 -5.30
N LYS A 38 -3.34 22.36 -6.21
CA LYS A 38 -3.09 23.79 -6.44
C LYS A 38 -4.37 24.61 -6.67
N ASN A 39 -5.39 23.99 -7.28
CA ASN A 39 -6.65 24.62 -7.63
C ASN A 39 -7.85 23.93 -7.01
N GLU A 40 -7.66 23.09 -6.00
CA GLU A 40 -8.74 22.36 -5.36
C GLU A 40 -8.69 22.53 -3.84
N ILE A 41 -9.87 22.77 -3.28
CA ILE A 41 -10.08 22.92 -1.84
C ILE A 41 -11.16 21.93 -1.42
N LEU A 42 -10.87 21.12 -0.43
CA LEU A 42 -11.81 20.25 0.26
C LEU A 42 -12.35 20.98 1.49
N PHE A 43 -13.66 20.95 1.64
CA PHE A 43 -14.36 21.41 2.84
C PHE A 43 -15.07 20.23 3.51
N ALA A 44 -15.07 20.23 4.84
CA ALA A 44 -15.84 19.31 5.66
C ALA A 44 -16.44 20.05 6.85
N TYR A 45 -17.73 19.87 7.10
CA TYR A 45 -18.42 20.49 8.24
C TYR A 45 -19.61 19.64 8.69
N PRO A 46 -19.94 19.68 9.99
CA PRO A 46 -21.06 18.94 10.57
C PRO A 46 -22.36 19.74 10.52
N SER A 47 -23.49 19.08 10.77
CA SER A 47 -24.80 19.72 10.98
C SER A 47 -24.86 20.54 12.27
N SER A 48 -24.11 20.15 13.27
CA SER A 48 -24.00 20.83 14.57
C SER A 48 -22.54 20.90 15.00
N TRP A 49 -22.08 22.09 15.42
CA TRP A 49 -20.72 22.31 15.86
C TRP A 49 -20.51 21.81 17.28
N PRO A 50 -19.50 21.01 17.57
CA PRO A 50 -19.16 20.61 18.93
C PRO A 50 -18.61 21.81 19.72
N GLU A 51 -18.71 21.73 21.05
CA GLU A 51 -18.16 22.77 21.93
C GLU A 51 -16.64 22.92 21.79
N VAL A 52 -15.94 21.79 21.56
CA VAL A 52 -14.48 21.76 21.35
C VAL A 52 -14.20 21.82 19.85
N PRO A 53 -13.39 22.77 19.40
CA PRO A 53 -13.01 22.84 17.98
C PRO A 53 -12.24 21.57 17.58
N ILE A 54 -12.77 20.86 16.58
CA ILE A 54 -12.10 19.71 15.96
C ILE A 54 -11.79 19.98 14.50
N SER A 55 -10.78 19.31 13.98
CA SER A 55 -10.47 19.38 12.55
C SER A 55 -11.25 18.32 11.80
N TYR A 56 -12.19 18.75 10.95
CA TYR A 56 -13.03 17.87 10.11
C TYR A 56 -12.29 17.29 8.92
N THR A 57 -11.11 17.80 8.61
CA THR A 57 -10.31 17.39 7.45
C THR A 57 -9.19 16.41 7.83
N ARG A 58 -8.93 16.22 9.12
CA ARG A 58 -7.79 15.43 9.62
C ARG A 58 -7.82 13.94 9.25
N ILE A 59 -9.01 13.40 8.94
CA ILE A 59 -9.15 12.02 8.48
C ILE A 59 -8.82 11.83 6.99
N PHE A 60 -8.60 12.90 6.24
CA PHE A 60 -8.33 12.81 4.80
C PHE A 60 -6.84 12.93 4.47
N LYS A 61 -6.08 13.67 5.28
CA LYS A 61 -4.68 13.99 5.01
C LYS A 61 -3.82 13.76 6.25
N ARG A 62 -2.67 13.14 6.07
CA ARG A 62 -1.66 13.05 7.13
C ARG A 62 -1.12 14.43 7.47
N MET A 63 -1.17 14.79 8.75
CA MET A 63 -0.60 16.06 9.21
C MET A 63 0.91 15.89 9.44
N PRO A 64 1.74 16.87 9.01
CA PRO A 64 3.20 16.73 9.05
C PRO A 64 3.79 16.47 10.45
N ASP A 65 3.16 17.04 11.48
CA ASP A 65 3.66 17.00 12.86
C ASP A 65 3.09 15.85 13.70
N MET A 66 2.29 14.98 13.10
CA MET A 66 1.63 13.88 13.80
C MET A 66 2.08 12.52 13.26
N SER A 67 2.78 11.75 14.10
CA SER A 67 3.08 10.33 13.86
C SER A 67 1.88 9.41 14.14
N VAL A 68 0.65 9.93 14.04
CA VAL A 68 -0.58 9.21 14.38
C VAL A 68 -1.09 8.45 13.15
N THR A 69 -1.50 7.20 13.37
CA THR A 69 -2.10 6.37 12.32
C THR A 69 -3.47 6.91 11.91
N PHE A 70 -3.89 6.60 10.69
CA PHE A 70 -5.24 6.94 10.22
C PHE A 70 -6.31 6.37 11.14
N SER A 71 -6.16 5.10 11.57
CA SER A 71 -7.11 4.44 12.47
C SER A 71 -7.28 5.19 13.79
N ALA A 72 -6.17 5.52 14.47
CA ALA A 72 -6.21 6.26 15.73
C ALA A 72 -6.78 7.68 15.54
N GLN A 73 -6.46 8.32 14.40
CA GLN A 73 -6.98 9.63 14.05
C GLN A 73 -8.49 9.62 13.79
N ALA A 74 -8.98 8.59 13.08
CA ALA A 74 -10.40 8.41 12.81
C ALA A 74 -11.19 8.11 14.10
N GLU A 75 -10.67 7.23 14.95
CA GLU A 75 -11.29 6.92 16.25
C GLU A 75 -11.39 8.17 17.13
N GLN A 76 -10.31 8.94 17.24
CA GLN A 76 -10.31 10.18 18.00
C GLN A 76 -11.30 11.18 17.43
N PHE A 77 -11.32 11.36 16.10
CA PHE A 77 -12.23 12.27 15.42
C PHE A 77 -13.70 11.91 15.67
N LEU A 78 -14.07 10.63 15.52
CA LEU A 78 -15.43 10.16 15.74
C LEU A 78 -15.85 10.28 17.20
N ARG A 79 -14.96 9.98 18.12
CA ARG A 79 -15.22 10.16 19.57
C ARG A 79 -15.49 11.62 19.93
N GLU A 80 -14.75 12.56 19.37
CA GLU A 80 -14.95 13.99 19.58
C GLU A 80 -16.24 14.49 18.92
N LEU A 81 -16.57 13.96 17.72
CA LEU A 81 -17.78 14.31 16.98
C LEU A 81 -19.07 13.84 17.68
N LEU A 82 -19.03 12.64 18.26
CA LEU A 82 -20.17 12.01 18.96
C LEU A 82 -20.26 12.39 20.43
N ARG A 83 -19.35 13.23 20.94
CA ARG A 83 -19.34 13.63 22.35
C ARG A 83 -20.59 14.45 22.70
N PRO A 84 -21.38 14.03 23.74
CA PRO A 84 -22.54 14.80 24.18
C PRO A 84 -22.11 16.18 24.69
N LYS A 85 -22.94 17.20 24.44
CA LYS A 85 -22.72 18.53 25.00
C LYS A 85 -22.97 18.52 26.49
N LYS A 86 -22.22 19.36 27.23
CA LYS A 86 -22.31 19.46 28.72
C LYS A 86 -23.65 19.98 29.23
N ASP A 87 -24.40 20.71 28.39
CA ASP A 87 -25.68 21.28 28.74
C ASP A 87 -26.86 20.30 28.67
N GLY A 88 -26.59 19.02 28.37
CA GLY A 88 -27.62 17.98 28.29
C GLY A 88 -28.49 18.08 27.02
N THR A 89 -28.22 19.02 26.13
CA THR A 89 -28.88 19.06 24.80
C THR A 89 -28.23 17.98 23.92
N ASP A 90 -29.03 17.02 23.51
CA ASP A 90 -28.62 15.87 22.65
C ASP A 90 -28.40 16.33 21.21
N THR A 91 -27.52 17.32 21.00
CA THR A 91 -27.20 17.83 19.66
C THR A 91 -25.90 17.22 19.16
N HIS A 92 -25.95 15.90 18.96
CA HIS A 92 -24.94 15.23 18.13
C HIS A 92 -25.01 15.74 16.70
N ALA A 93 -23.88 15.71 15.99
CA ALA A 93 -23.91 15.95 14.58
C ALA A 93 -24.73 14.84 13.91
N GLU A 94 -25.85 15.19 13.29
CA GLU A 94 -26.69 14.23 12.56
C GLU A 94 -26.01 13.81 11.26
N TRP A 95 -25.27 14.72 10.67
CA TRP A 95 -24.54 14.47 9.42
C TRP A 95 -23.28 15.33 9.32
N ILE A 96 -22.37 14.87 8.47
CA ILE A 96 -21.19 15.60 8.01
C ILE A 96 -21.32 15.76 6.50
N ARG A 97 -21.09 16.96 6.01
CA ARG A 97 -21.01 17.24 4.58
C ARG A 97 -19.59 17.51 4.16
N ILE A 98 -19.18 16.84 3.10
CA ILE A 98 -17.88 16.98 2.45
C ILE A 98 -18.12 17.46 1.04
N PHE A 99 -17.39 18.47 0.60
CA PHE A 99 -17.43 18.90 -0.79
C PHE A 99 -16.06 19.42 -1.24
N ILE A 100 -15.82 19.33 -2.53
CA ILE A 100 -14.57 19.76 -3.15
C ILE A 100 -14.89 20.79 -4.23
N LEU A 101 -14.25 21.94 -4.09
CA LEU A 101 -14.29 23.03 -5.04
C LEU A 101 -13.04 23.01 -5.90
N ARG A 102 -13.21 23.04 -7.22
CA ARG A 102 -12.12 23.21 -8.18
C ARG A 102 -12.23 24.55 -8.86
N LYS A 103 -11.18 25.34 -8.81
CA LYS A 103 -11.04 26.58 -9.56
C LYS A 103 -10.72 26.24 -11.02
N ILE A 104 -11.59 26.63 -11.92
CA ILE A 104 -11.42 26.42 -13.37
C ILE A 104 -10.59 27.56 -13.98
N ASP A 105 -10.96 28.80 -13.63
CA ASP A 105 -10.25 30.02 -14.04
C ASP A 105 -10.41 31.13 -12.97
N LYS A 106 -10.02 32.34 -13.27
CA LYS A 106 -10.09 33.46 -12.31
C LYS A 106 -11.50 33.76 -11.81
N ALA A 107 -12.52 33.43 -12.58
CA ALA A 107 -13.93 33.80 -12.30
C ALA A 107 -14.82 32.58 -11.99
N ARG A 108 -14.42 31.37 -12.37
CA ARG A 108 -15.27 30.17 -12.28
C ARG A 108 -14.71 29.13 -11.33
N THR A 109 -15.57 28.69 -10.41
CA THR A 109 -15.33 27.59 -9.51
C THR A 109 -16.45 26.57 -9.68
N LYS A 110 -16.12 25.29 -9.66
CA LYS A 110 -17.06 24.18 -9.80
C LYS A 110 -16.96 23.26 -8.57
N ILE A 111 -18.11 22.79 -8.09
CA ILE A 111 -18.16 21.66 -7.16
C ILE A 111 -17.88 20.40 -7.98
N VAL A 112 -16.80 19.69 -7.67
CA VAL A 112 -16.40 18.45 -8.37
C VAL A 112 -16.75 17.20 -7.59
N TYR A 113 -16.98 17.34 -6.29
CA TYR A 113 -17.40 16.24 -5.41
C TYR A 113 -18.27 16.79 -4.28
N THR A 114 -19.29 16.04 -3.89
CA THR A 114 -20.09 16.30 -2.69
C THR A 114 -20.61 14.99 -2.11
N LYS A 115 -20.51 14.83 -0.81
CA LYS A 115 -21.06 13.70 -0.06
C LYS A 115 -21.59 14.21 1.27
N GLN A 116 -22.75 13.72 1.66
CA GLN A 116 -23.29 13.87 3.00
C GLN A 116 -23.41 12.47 3.59
N THR A 117 -22.94 12.28 4.81
CA THR A 117 -22.94 11.02 5.51
C THR A 117 -23.28 11.22 6.97
N ASP A 118 -23.93 10.27 7.60
CA ASP A 118 -24.07 10.26 9.06
C ASP A 118 -22.79 9.75 9.74
N PRO A 119 -22.56 10.09 11.02
CA PRO A 119 -21.36 9.68 11.74
C PRO A 119 -21.15 8.17 11.82
N ALA A 120 -22.22 7.37 11.94
CA ALA A 120 -22.12 5.92 12.01
C ALA A 120 -21.73 5.29 10.66
N GLU A 121 -22.20 5.87 9.55
CA GLU A 121 -21.74 5.47 8.21
C GLU A 121 -20.26 5.84 8.03
N LEU A 122 -19.85 7.03 8.46
CA LEU A 122 -18.46 7.47 8.40
C LEU A 122 -17.54 6.56 9.21
N GLU A 123 -17.97 6.15 10.41
CA GLU A 123 -17.26 5.19 11.25
C GLU A 123 -17.03 3.87 10.50
N ARG A 124 -18.09 3.29 9.94
CA ARG A 124 -17.99 2.06 9.13
C ARG A 124 -17.07 2.22 7.93
N CYS A 125 -17.06 3.38 7.29
CA CYS A 125 -16.14 3.67 6.18
C CYS A 125 -14.69 3.71 6.65
N CYS A 126 -14.41 4.38 7.78
CA CYS A 126 -13.08 4.44 8.38
C CYS A 126 -12.57 3.07 8.85
N GLU A 127 -13.44 2.28 9.50
CA GLU A 127 -13.12 0.91 9.90
C GLU A 127 -12.82 0.01 8.70
N ALA A 128 -13.65 0.09 7.64
CA ALA A 128 -13.44 -0.67 6.41
C ALA A 128 -12.13 -0.29 5.72
N TRP A 129 -11.78 0.99 5.73
CA TRP A 129 -10.50 1.48 5.21
C TRP A 129 -9.31 0.91 5.99
N SER A 130 -9.33 1.05 7.32
CA SER A 130 -8.26 0.55 8.20
C SER A 130 -8.10 -0.96 8.10
N ARG A 131 -9.21 -1.70 8.15
CA ARG A 131 -9.22 -3.15 7.98
C ARG A 131 -8.64 -3.57 6.62
N GLY A 132 -9.03 -2.88 5.55
CA GLY A 132 -8.52 -3.15 4.21
C GLY A 132 -7.02 -2.90 4.10
N CYS A 133 -6.50 -1.78 4.62
CA CYS A 133 -5.06 -1.53 4.69
C CYS A 133 -4.32 -2.59 5.52
N GLY A 134 -4.97 -3.17 6.53
CA GLY A 134 -4.45 -4.26 7.36
C GLY A 134 -4.59 -5.66 6.77
N ASN A 135 -5.22 -5.83 5.59
CA ASN A 135 -5.42 -7.13 4.92
C ASN A 135 -4.12 -7.63 4.24
N LEU A 136 -3.03 -7.66 4.99
CA LEU A 136 -1.68 -7.94 4.53
C LEU A 136 -0.94 -8.85 5.52
N PRO A 137 -0.04 -9.74 5.04
CA PRO A 137 0.89 -10.47 5.91
C PRO A 137 1.96 -9.54 6.51
N ALA A 138 2.84 -10.11 7.34
CA ALA A 138 4.03 -9.43 7.82
C ALA A 138 5.07 -9.25 6.69
N PHE A 139 5.89 -8.19 6.78
CA PHE A 139 6.97 -7.89 5.85
C PHE A 139 8.29 -7.72 6.59
N PRO A 140 9.43 -8.05 5.96
CA PRO A 140 10.77 -7.93 6.56
C PRO A 140 11.32 -6.50 6.51
N PHE A 141 10.50 -5.50 6.25
CA PHE A 141 10.87 -4.09 6.17
C PHE A 141 9.78 -3.20 6.76
N ASP A 142 10.19 -2.02 7.21
CA ASP A 142 9.26 -1.04 7.73
C ASP A 142 8.38 -0.49 6.60
N LYS A 143 7.09 -0.62 6.76
CA LYS A 143 6.08 0.01 5.91
C LYS A 143 5.21 0.93 6.77
N PRO A 144 4.53 1.91 6.17
CA PRO A 144 3.49 2.66 6.89
C PRO A 144 2.45 1.69 7.46
N GLU A 145 1.94 1.98 8.66
CA GLU A 145 0.91 1.14 9.29
C GLU A 145 -0.39 1.22 8.50
N ASP A 146 -0.72 2.40 8.01
CA ASP A 146 -1.92 2.67 7.22
C ASP A 146 -1.70 3.79 6.19
N LEU A 147 -2.74 4.07 5.39
CA LEU A 147 -2.77 5.05 4.32
C LEU A 147 -3.85 6.09 4.59
N TYR A 148 -3.53 7.36 4.37
CA TYR A 148 -4.54 8.41 4.36
C TYR A 148 -5.19 8.55 2.97
N PRO A 149 -6.50 8.86 2.90
CA PRO A 149 -7.23 8.88 1.63
C PRO A 149 -6.58 9.75 0.53
N LEU A 150 -6.11 10.96 0.87
CA LEU A 150 -5.47 11.84 -0.13
C LEU A 150 -4.11 11.34 -0.65
N GLU A 151 -3.53 10.29 -0.06
CA GLU A 151 -2.31 9.67 -0.58
C GLU A 151 -2.60 8.71 -1.75
N ALA A 152 -3.82 8.14 -1.84
CA ALA A 152 -4.17 7.10 -2.83
C ALA A 152 -4.00 7.57 -4.28
N ALA A 153 -4.45 8.77 -4.60
CA ALA A 153 -4.33 9.33 -5.95
C ALA A 153 -2.88 9.51 -6.39
N GLY A 154 -1.99 9.89 -5.48
CA GLY A 154 -0.55 10.00 -5.75
C GLY A 154 0.07 8.66 -6.11
N ILE A 155 -0.35 7.58 -5.44
CA ILE A 155 0.12 6.21 -5.70
C ILE A 155 -0.40 5.73 -7.08
N LEU A 156 -1.68 5.93 -7.37
CA LEU A 156 -2.31 5.50 -8.62
C LEU A 156 -1.84 6.30 -9.85
N ASN A 157 -1.50 7.58 -9.68
CA ASN A 157 -0.94 8.41 -10.73
C ASN A 157 0.58 8.23 -10.91
N GLY A 158 1.23 7.54 -9.97
CA GLY A 158 2.66 7.23 -10.02
C GLY A 158 2.93 5.91 -10.76
N PHE A 159 4.08 5.82 -11.39
CA PHE A 159 4.65 4.56 -11.88
C PHE A 159 6.17 4.59 -11.78
N TRP A 160 6.78 3.41 -11.87
CA TRP A 160 8.22 3.24 -11.72
C TRP A 160 8.86 2.80 -13.02
N ARG A 161 10.04 3.31 -13.29
CA ARG A 161 10.91 2.82 -14.37
C ARG A 161 11.83 1.74 -13.83
N ARG A 162 12.35 0.91 -14.73
CA ARG A 162 13.31 -0.16 -14.37
C ARG A 162 14.63 0.33 -13.79
N ASP A 163 15.00 1.58 -14.04
CA ASP A 163 16.16 2.25 -13.43
C ASP A 163 15.92 2.66 -11.96
N GLY A 164 14.68 2.54 -11.48
CA GLY A 164 14.27 2.88 -10.13
C GLY A 164 13.89 4.35 -9.96
N ASP A 165 13.57 5.05 -11.05
CA ASP A 165 13.05 6.40 -10.99
C ASP A 165 11.51 6.40 -10.96
N ALA A 166 10.97 7.18 -10.02
CA ALA A 166 9.54 7.44 -9.95
C ALA A 166 9.13 8.46 -11.01
N VAL A 167 8.05 8.17 -11.71
CA VAL A 167 7.46 9.05 -12.70
C VAL A 167 5.98 9.26 -12.36
N THR A 168 5.53 10.51 -12.41
CA THR A 168 4.11 10.82 -12.30
C THR A 168 3.50 10.83 -13.71
N ASP A 169 2.34 10.19 -13.85
CA ASP A 169 1.61 10.19 -15.12
C ASP A 169 1.27 11.62 -15.52
N LYS A 170 1.66 12.01 -16.73
CA LYS A 170 1.42 13.34 -17.26
C LYS A 170 -0.07 13.68 -17.30
N TYR A 171 -0.91 12.70 -17.59
CA TYR A 171 -2.35 12.87 -17.72
C TYR A 171 -3.10 12.80 -16.41
N ARG A 172 -2.46 12.30 -15.33
CA ARG A 172 -3.05 12.14 -13.99
C ARG A 172 -4.48 11.65 -14.06
N PRO A 173 -4.73 10.40 -14.50
CA PRO A 173 -6.08 9.88 -14.73
C PRO A 173 -6.96 9.89 -13.47
N TYR A 174 -6.34 9.89 -12.28
CA TYR A 174 -7.03 9.95 -11.00
C TYR A 174 -7.00 11.37 -10.44
N SER A 175 -8.18 11.88 -10.08
CA SER A 175 -8.31 13.14 -9.33
C SER A 175 -7.66 13.02 -7.96
N GLN A 176 -7.16 14.13 -7.39
CA GLN A 176 -6.50 14.11 -6.09
C GLN A 176 -7.43 13.64 -4.96
N TYR A 177 -8.74 13.81 -5.12
CA TYR A 177 -9.74 13.37 -4.15
C TYR A 177 -10.25 11.93 -4.38
N HIS A 178 -9.72 11.19 -5.36
CA HIS A 178 -10.15 9.81 -5.63
C HIS A 178 -10.08 8.90 -4.39
N GLY A 179 -9.07 9.08 -3.55
CA GLY A 179 -9.00 8.36 -2.28
C GLY A 179 -10.13 8.70 -1.30
N ILE A 180 -10.71 9.90 -1.39
CA ILE A 180 -11.90 10.28 -0.59
C ILE A 180 -13.13 9.55 -1.14
N GLU A 181 -13.26 9.45 -2.46
CA GLU A 181 -14.32 8.65 -3.09
C GLU A 181 -14.21 7.18 -2.66
N LEU A 182 -12.98 6.65 -2.67
CA LEU A 182 -12.70 5.31 -2.16
C LEU A 182 -13.06 5.15 -0.67
N LEU A 183 -12.74 6.11 0.20
CA LEU A 183 -13.12 6.05 1.62
C LEU A 183 -14.64 6.10 1.79
N MET A 184 -15.30 7.07 1.16
CA MET A 184 -16.71 7.40 1.38
C MET A 184 -17.68 6.48 0.65
N ASP A 185 -17.22 5.69 -0.31
CA ASP A 185 -18.00 4.67 -1.01
C ASP A 185 -17.28 3.31 -1.02
N PRO A 186 -17.52 2.47 -0.01
CA PRO A 186 -16.95 1.12 0.03
C PRO A 186 -17.39 0.21 -1.13
N LYS A 187 -18.41 0.59 -1.89
CA LYS A 187 -18.91 -0.17 -3.06
C LYS A 187 -18.35 0.33 -4.39
N LEU A 188 -17.57 1.41 -4.37
CA LEU A 188 -16.93 1.93 -5.59
C LEU A 188 -16.09 0.81 -6.24
N PRO A 189 -16.29 0.53 -7.55
CA PRO A 189 -15.49 -0.48 -8.25
C PRO A 189 -14.01 -0.13 -8.26
N VAL A 190 -13.15 -1.09 -7.90
CA VAL A 190 -11.69 -0.90 -7.80
C VAL A 190 -10.90 -1.67 -8.86
N THR A 191 -11.56 -2.27 -9.85
CA THR A 191 -10.89 -3.11 -10.87
C THR A 191 -9.88 -2.33 -11.71
N ALA A 192 -10.21 -1.11 -12.14
CA ALA A 192 -9.29 -0.27 -12.91
C ALA A 192 -8.12 0.20 -12.04
N ASP A 193 -8.39 0.54 -10.79
CA ASP A 193 -7.38 0.96 -9.81
C ASP A 193 -6.42 -0.19 -9.51
N LEU A 194 -6.95 -1.40 -9.32
CA LEU A 194 -6.17 -2.62 -9.09
C LEU A 194 -5.27 -2.91 -10.29
N HIS A 195 -5.82 -2.85 -11.52
CA HIS A 195 -5.02 -3.03 -12.73
C HIS A 195 -3.84 -2.06 -12.79
N ARG A 196 -4.10 -0.77 -12.57
CA ARG A 196 -3.06 0.25 -12.56
C ARG A 196 -1.98 0.00 -11.52
N LEU A 197 -2.41 -0.39 -10.33
CA LEU A 197 -1.52 -0.64 -9.20
C LEU A 197 -0.67 -1.89 -9.41
N THR A 198 -1.24 -2.96 -9.96
CA THR A 198 -0.49 -4.20 -10.26
C THR A 198 0.54 -3.99 -11.36
N GLU A 199 0.24 -3.22 -12.40
CA GLU A 199 1.26 -2.88 -13.43
C GLU A 199 2.46 -2.13 -12.82
N SER A 200 2.22 -1.22 -11.89
CA SER A 200 3.29 -0.54 -11.14
C SER A 200 4.06 -1.52 -10.23
N ALA A 201 3.35 -2.42 -9.53
CA ALA A 201 3.92 -3.42 -8.64
C ALA A 201 4.84 -4.41 -9.37
N MET A 202 4.52 -4.77 -10.63
CA MET A 202 5.35 -5.64 -11.46
C MET A 202 6.73 -5.02 -11.81
N VAL A 203 6.88 -3.73 -11.68
CA VAL A 203 8.15 -3.03 -11.86
C VAL A 203 8.88 -2.84 -10.53
N ILE A 204 8.16 -2.42 -9.47
CA ILE A 204 8.78 -2.09 -8.18
C ILE A 204 9.25 -3.34 -7.41
N GLY A 205 8.58 -4.48 -7.57
CA GLY A 205 8.92 -5.72 -6.87
C GLY A 205 10.39 -6.15 -7.08
N PRO A 206 10.84 -6.35 -8.34
CA PRO A 206 12.24 -6.66 -8.62
C PRO A 206 13.24 -5.59 -8.16
N LEU A 207 12.85 -4.30 -8.14
CA LEU A 207 13.72 -3.21 -7.69
C LEU A 207 14.06 -3.31 -6.20
N LEU A 208 13.13 -3.79 -5.37
CA LEU A 208 13.34 -3.98 -3.93
C LEU A 208 14.31 -5.14 -3.60
N ARG A 209 14.50 -6.05 -4.54
CA ARG A 209 15.34 -7.24 -4.39
C ARG A 209 16.65 -7.14 -5.15
N LYS A 210 17.05 -5.94 -5.61
CA LYS A 210 18.37 -5.75 -6.22
C LYS A 210 19.46 -6.16 -5.25
N PRO A 211 20.44 -6.96 -5.70
CA PRO A 211 21.54 -7.41 -4.86
C PRO A 211 22.28 -6.23 -4.24
N LYS A 212 22.55 -6.32 -2.93
CA LYS A 212 23.33 -5.29 -2.24
C LYS A 212 24.80 -5.50 -2.62
N CYS A 213 25.36 -4.60 -3.45
CA CYS A 213 26.80 -4.59 -3.70
C CYS A 213 27.56 -4.30 -2.40
N SER A 214 28.64 -5.03 -2.18
CA SER A 214 29.55 -4.89 -1.02
C SER A 214 30.35 -3.57 -1.01
N LYS A 215 30.29 -2.75 -2.07
CA LYS A 215 30.94 -1.44 -2.13
C LYS A 215 30.15 -0.41 -1.31
N GLU A 216 30.83 0.50 -0.63
CA GLU A 216 30.23 1.60 0.10
C GLU A 216 29.16 2.29 -0.77
N LYS A 217 27.90 2.20 -0.34
CA LYS A 217 26.79 2.84 -1.04
C LYS A 217 26.92 4.35 -0.92
N LYS A 218 26.77 5.05 -2.03
CA LYS A 218 26.63 6.51 -2.02
C LYS A 218 25.35 6.89 -1.27
N LYS A 219 25.36 8.03 -0.56
CA LYS A 219 24.17 8.53 0.16
C LYS A 219 22.93 8.62 -0.73
N GLU A 220 23.10 8.91 -2.02
CA GLU A 220 22.05 8.98 -3.03
C GLU A 220 21.38 7.61 -3.26
N ASP A 221 22.16 6.53 -3.30
CA ASP A 221 21.63 5.17 -3.49
C ASP A 221 20.80 4.72 -2.29
N ILE A 222 21.24 5.05 -1.08
CA ILE A 222 20.50 4.76 0.16
C ILE A 222 19.17 5.52 0.18
N GLN A 223 19.17 6.77 -0.22
CA GLN A 223 17.96 7.58 -0.30
C GLN A 223 17.00 7.06 -1.36
N LYS A 224 17.51 6.61 -2.51
CA LYS A 224 16.71 6.00 -3.57
C LYS A 224 16.06 4.70 -3.11
N GLU A 225 16.80 3.83 -2.43
CA GLU A 225 16.25 2.60 -1.85
C GLU A 225 15.13 2.86 -0.84
N LYS A 226 15.33 3.82 0.07
CA LYS A 226 14.30 4.21 1.04
C LYS A 226 13.01 4.70 0.35
N LYS A 227 13.14 5.52 -0.70
CA LYS A 227 11.98 5.99 -1.48
C LYS A 227 11.24 4.83 -2.17
N ILE A 228 11.97 3.88 -2.75
CA ILE A 228 11.38 2.69 -3.37
C ILE A 228 10.65 1.85 -2.32
N GLN A 229 11.26 1.64 -1.14
CA GLN A 229 10.68 0.86 -0.05
C GLN A 229 9.41 1.53 0.51
N GLU A 230 9.43 2.84 0.74
CA GLU A 230 8.26 3.60 1.19
C GLU A 230 7.12 3.53 0.16
N ALA A 231 7.44 3.72 -1.12
CA ALA A 231 6.44 3.63 -2.18
C ALA A 231 5.83 2.23 -2.30
N ALA A 232 6.64 1.18 -2.19
CA ALA A 232 6.16 -0.20 -2.17
C ALA A 232 5.28 -0.47 -0.95
N GLY A 233 5.63 0.04 0.23
CA GLY A 233 4.81 -0.03 1.43
C GLY A 233 3.43 0.59 1.24
N LYS A 234 3.37 1.79 0.65
CA LYS A 234 2.10 2.45 0.32
C LYS A 234 1.30 1.69 -0.74
N GLN A 235 1.96 1.14 -1.76
CA GLN A 235 1.29 0.28 -2.75
C GLN A 235 0.70 -0.99 -2.12
N LEU A 236 1.42 -1.63 -1.20
CA LEU A 236 0.93 -2.80 -0.47
C LEU A 236 -0.33 -2.48 0.32
N LEU A 237 -0.37 -1.35 1.05
CA LEU A 237 -1.55 -0.93 1.80
C LEU A 237 -2.78 -0.76 0.89
N LEU A 238 -2.58 -0.14 -0.28
CA LEU A 238 -3.66 0.07 -1.24
C LEU A 238 -4.09 -1.25 -1.90
N LEU A 239 -3.16 -2.18 -2.17
CA LEU A 239 -3.48 -3.54 -2.62
C LEU A 239 -4.29 -4.32 -1.57
N GLY A 240 -3.90 -4.26 -0.30
CA GLY A 240 -4.65 -4.86 0.80
C GLY A 240 -6.09 -4.34 0.86
N LEU A 241 -6.26 -3.02 0.73
CA LEU A 241 -7.57 -2.37 0.68
C LEU A 241 -8.41 -2.87 -0.51
N PHE A 242 -7.83 -3.00 -1.70
CA PHE A 242 -8.57 -3.46 -2.89
C PHE A 242 -8.95 -4.93 -2.80
N LEU A 243 -8.04 -5.79 -2.33
CA LEU A 243 -8.34 -7.21 -2.09
C LEU A 243 -9.45 -7.38 -1.03
N ASP A 244 -9.40 -6.61 0.07
CA ASP A 244 -10.46 -6.63 1.09
C ASP A 244 -11.84 -6.26 0.51
N ARG A 245 -11.92 -5.24 -0.35
CA ARG A 245 -13.15 -4.84 -1.05
C ARG A 245 -13.68 -5.92 -1.99
N MET A 246 -12.79 -6.68 -2.60
CA MET A 246 -13.12 -7.84 -3.43
C MET A 246 -13.40 -9.10 -2.61
N ARG A 247 -13.40 -8.99 -1.27
CA ARG A 247 -13.65 -10.09 -0.31
C ARG A 247 -12.57 -11.17 -0.35
N ILE A 248 -11.36 -10.80 -0.76
CA ILE A 248 -10.19 -11.69 -0.79
C ILE A 248 -9.39 -11.40 0.49
N ARG A 249 -9.45 -12.32 1.46
CA ARG A 249 -8.82 -12.16 2.77
C ARG A 249 -7.40 -12.72 2.78
N LYS A 250 -6.53 -12.14 3.63
CA LYS A 250 -5.14 -12.59 3.74
C LYS A 250 -5.04 -14.06 4.18
N GLU A 251 -5.93 -14.52 5.04
CA GLU A 251 -5.98 -15.89 5.52
C GLU A 251 -6.21 -16.88 4.37
N ASP A 252 -7.00 -16.46 3.35
CA ASP A 252 -7.31 -17.28 2.18
C ASP A 252 -6.21 -17.18 1.12
N TYR A 253 -5.80 -15.96 0.76
CA TYR A 253 -4.87 -15.79 -0.37
C TYR A 253 -3.43 -16.20 -0.06
N MET A 254 -3.01 -16.23 1.20
CA MET A 254 -1.68 -16.71 1.58
C MET A 254 -1.47 -18.20 1.28
N GLU A 255 -2.54 -18.97 1.12
CA GLU A 255 -2.51 -20.38 0.70
C GLU A 255 -2.68 -20.55 -0.82
N ASN A 256 -2.97 -19.48 -1.55
CA ASN A 256 -3.23 -19.51 -2.99
C ASN A 256 -1.92 -19.61 -3.81
N LEU A 257 -2.04 -20.20 -4.99
CA LEU A 257 -0.90 -20.39 -5.90
C LEU A 257 -0.14 -19.09 -6.22
N PRO A 258 -0.78 -17.95 -6.56
CA PRO A 258 -0.04 -16.74 -6.88
C PRO A 258 0.84 -16.25 -5.73
N TYR A 259 0.33 -16.30 -4.50
CA TYR A 259 1.11 -15.95 -3.32
C TYR A 259 2.30 -16.90 -3.13
N LEU A 260 2.08 -18.21 -3.26
CA LEU A 260 3.14 -19.23 -3.15
C LEU A 260 4.21 -19.07 -4.24
N TYR A 261 3.84 -18.69 -5.45
CA TYR A 261 4.81 -18.33 -6.49
C TYR A 261 5.67 -17.13 -6.05
N GLY A 262 5.05 -16.12 -5.45
CA GLY A 262 5.78 -14.99 -4.88
C GLY A 262 6.80 -15.43 -3.83
N GLN A 263 6.37 -16.29 -2.91
CA GLN A 263 7.26 -16.86 -1.87
C GLN A 263 8.40 -17.71 -2.47
N LEU A 264 8.13 -18.50 -3.52
CA LEU A 264 9.17 -19.27 -4.21
C LEU A 264 10.21 -18.36 -4.88
N LEU A 265 9.76 -17.30 -5.57
CA LEU A 265 10.65 -16.32 -6.19
C LEU A 265 11.53 -15.62 -5.15
N LYS A 266 10.96 -15.27 -3.98
CA LYS A 266 11.69 -14.70 -2.85
C LYS A 266 12.73 -15.69 -2.31
N ALA A 267 12.35 -16.94 -2.07
CA ALA A 267 13.25 -17.97 -1.56
C ALA A 267 14.40 -18.23 -2.54
N ALA A 268 14.10 -18.22 -3.85
CA ALA A 268 15.10 -18.34 -4.91
C ALA A 268 16.13 -17.21 -4.89
N ASP A 269 15.67 -15.97 -4.67
CA ASP A 269 16.55 -14.80 -4.55
C ASP A 269 17.44 -14.90 -3.31
N GLU A 270 16.87 -15.21 -2.15
CA GLU A 270 17.64 -15.35 -0.91
C GLU A 270 18.66 -16.49 -0.98
N LEU A 271 18.28 -17.60 -1.63
CA LEU A 271 19.18 -18.73 -1.82
C LEU A 271 20.32 -18.39 -2.80
N HIS A 272 20.02 -17.68 -3.88
CA HIS A 272 21.03 -17.20 -4.84
C HIS A 272 21.96 -16.17 -4.19
N GLU A 273 21.44 -15.25 -3.40
CA GLU A 273 22.24 -14.27 -2.67
C GLU A 273 23.19 -14.93 -1.68
N LEU A 274 22.68 -15.88 -0.88
CA LEU A 274 23.49 -16.66 0.06
C LEU A 274 24.60 -17.47 -0.65
N TYR A 275 24.29 -18.07 -1.81
CA TYR A 275 25.28 -18.74 -2.63
C TYR A 275 26.39 -17.79 -3.09
N CYS A 276 26.04 -16.57 -3.52
CA CYS A 276 27.02 -15.57 -3.92
C CYS A 276 27.91 -15.14 -2.75
N ASP A 277 27.33 -14.97 -1.56
CA ASP A 277 28.07 -14.57 -0.36
C ASP A 277 29.07 -15.66 0.07
N VAL A 278 28.70 -16.93 -0.04
CA VAL A 278 29.53 -18.07 0.44
C VAL A 278 30.52 -18.60 -0.61
N VAL A 279 30.11 -18.63 -1.89
CA VAL A 279 30.87 -19.30 -2.96
C VAL A 279 31.60 -18.34 -3.88
N ARG A 280 31.09 -17.11 -3.98
CA ARG A 280 31.61 -16.09 -4.88
C ARG A 280 32.20 -14.87 -4.15
N ASP A 281 32.56 -15.03 -2.89
CA ASP A 281 33.13 -13.96 -2.06
C ASP A 281 32.32 -12.64 -2.10
N GLY A 282 30.99 -12.78 -2.09
CA GLY A 282 30.07 -11.64 -2.14
C GLY A 282 29.87 -11.02 -3.52
N GLN A 283 30.41 -11.58 -4.58
CA GLN A 283 30.18 -11.09 -5.95
C GLN A 283 28.79 -11.46 -6.43
N LYS A 284 27.89 -10.45 -6.42
CA LYS A 284 26.49 -10.61 -6.80
C LYS A 284 26.24 -10.22 -8.25
N PRO A 285 25.34 -10.93 -8.97
CA PRO A 285 24.93 -10.54 -10.32
C PRO A 285 24.09 -9.26 -10.29
N GLN A 286 23.79 -8.69 -11.47
CA GLN A 286 22.91 -7.52 -11.57
C GLN A 286 21.46 -7.83 -11.14
N GLU A 287 20.99 -9.04 -11.40
CA GLU A 287 19.65 -9.52 -11.03
C GLU A 287 19.75 -10.92 -10.44
N LEU A 288 18.96 -11.17 -9.40
CA LEU A 288 18.80 -12.48 -8.80
C LEU A 288 17.82 -13.35 -9.62
N VAL A 289 17.77 -14.66 -9.34
CA VAL A 289 16.94 -15.60 -10.12
C VAL A 289 15.45 -15.23 -10.04
N GLY A 290 14.94 -15.00 -8.84
CA GLY A 290 13.53 -14.68 -8.62
C GLY A 290 13.15 -13.34 -9.23
N SER A 291 13.93 -12.29 -8.97
CA SER A 291 13.68 -10.96 -9.52
C SER A 291 13.69 -10.93 -11.04
N SER A 292 14.63 -11.66 -11.68
CA SER A 292 14.72 -11.77 -13.16
C SER A 292 13.51 -12.49 -13.78
N MET A 293 12.83 -13.36 -13.04
CA MET A 293 11.70 -14.14 -13.52
C MET A 293 10.33 -13.61 -13.06
N PHE A 294 10.30 -12.63 -12.16
CA PHE A 294 9.09 -12.14 -11.53
C PHE A 294 7.99 -11.77 -12.53
N ARG A 295 8.32 -10.97 -13.54
CA ARG A 295 7.38 -10.57 -14.58
C ARG A 295 6.94 -11.74 -15.46
N SER A 296 7.87 -12.60 -15.86
CA SER A 296 7.55 -13.76 -16.71
C SER A 296 6.63 -14.75 -16.01
N VAL A 297 6.80 -14.94 -14.71
CA VAL A 297 5.89 -15.75 -13.88
C VAL A 297 4.51 -15.13 -13.84
N SER A 298 4.37 -13.82 -13.70
CA SER A 298 3.07 -13.15 -13.68
C SER A 298 2.30 -13.27 -15.01
N GLU A 299 3.02 -13.31 -16.12
CA GLU A 299 2.45 -13.39 -17.46
C GLU A 299 2.18 -14.84 -17.94
N SER A 300 2.93 -15.82 -17.44
CA SER A 300 2.85 -17.23 -17.90
C SER A 300 3.24 -18.24 -16.80
N PRO A 301 2.53 -18.28 -15.66
CA PRO A 301 2.93 -19.09 -14.49
C PRO A 301 3.10 -20.56 -14.82
N LEU A 302 2.19 -21.17 -15.58
CA LEU A 302 2.26 -22.58 -15.98
C LEU A 302 3.54 -22.92 -16.75
N ARG A 303 3.95 -22.05 -17.68
CA ARG A 303 5.15 -22.27 -18.49
C ARG A 303 6.43 -21.97 -17.74
N MET A 304 6.36 -21.04 -16.76
CA MET A 304 7.53 -20.58 -16.04
C MET A 304 7.91 -21.47 -14.85
N LEU A 305 7.03 -22.31 -14.32
CA LEU A 305 7.34 -23.19 -13.19
C LEU A 305 8.51 -24.15 -13.51
N PRO A 306 8.51 -24.90 -14.61
CA PRO A 306 9.66 -25.73 -14.96
C PRO A 306 10.95 -24.93 -15.16
N VAL A 307 10.87 -23.75 -15.81
CA VAL A 307 12.02 -22.87 -16.07
C VAL A 307 12.58 -22.33 -14.76
N LEU A 308 11.73 -21.89 -13.82
CA LEU A 308 12.12 -21.42 -12.51
C LEU A 308 12.78 -22.55 -11.70
N SER A 309 12.18 -23.75 -11.68
CA SER A 309 12.74 -24.93 -11.03
C SER A 309 14.12 -25.26 -11.56
N GLN A 310 14.31 -25.23 -12.89
CA GLN A 310 15.62 -25.46 -13.51
C GLN A 310 16.64 -24.39 -13.12
N ARG A 311 16.25 -23.13 -13.07
CA ARG A 311 17.17 -22.02 -12.70
C ARG A 311 17.55 -22.02 -11.21
N ILE A 312 16.68 -22.50 -10.33
CA ILE A 312 16.97 -22.64 -8.90
C ILE A 312 17.91 -23.84 -8.63
N MET A 313 17.90 -24.87 -9.50
CA MET A 313 18.57 -26.14 -9.27
C MET A 313 20.04 -26.04 -8.87
N PRO A 314 20.91 -25.20 -9.44
CA PRO A 314 22.30 -25.10 -9.02
C PRO A 314 22.46 -24.69 -7.55
N TYR A 315 21.66 -23.70 -7.12
CA TYR A 315 21.67 -23.17 -5.75
C TYR A 315 21.05 -24.15 -4.77
N TYR A 316 20.00 -24.83 -5.19
CA TYR A 316 19.32 -25.87 -4.46
C TYR A 316 20.24 -27.08 -4.19
N ALA A 317 20.94 -27.57 -5.25
CA ALA A 317 21.90 -28.64 -5.10
C ALA A 317 23.07 -28.27 -4.19
N TRP A 318 23.59 -27.05 -4.30
CA TRP A 318 24.60 -26.52 -3.39
C TRP A 318 24.10 -26.48 -1.96
N ALA A 319 22.93 -25.93 -1.67
CA ALA A 319 22.36 -25.81 -0.34
C ALA A 319 22.15 -27.20 0.32
N LYS A 320 21.70 -28.19 -0.46
CA LYS A 320 21.53 -29.58 -0.01
C LYS A 320 22.82 -30.20 0.54
N VAL A 321 23.96 -29.84 -0.03
CA VAL A 321 25.28 -30.31 0.43
C VAL A 321 25.81 -29.44 1.54
N TYR A 322 25.72 -28.12 1.37
CA TYR A 322 26.29 -27.10 2.26
C TYR A 322 25.68 -27.12 3.66
N ARG A 323 24.39 -27.40 3.79
CA ARG A 323 23.69 -27.52 5.09
C ARG A 323 24.27 -28.54 6.06
N ARG A 324 25.10 -29.47 5.56
CA ARG A 324 25.75 -30.51 6.37
C ARG A 324 27.10 -30.07 6.91
N LYS A 325 27.61 -28.88 6.55
CA LYS A 325 28.88 -28.37 7.04
C LYS A 325 28.68 -27.78 8.44
N SER A 326 29.36 -28.34 9.42
CA SER A 326 29.22 -28.03 10.84
C SER A 326 30.33 -27.14 11.40
N ASP A 327 31.19 -26.55 10.55
CA ASP A 327 32.29 -25.68 11.01
C ASP A 327 31.74 -24.45 11.71
N ASN A 328 32.30 -24.07 12.87
CA ASN A 328 31.78 -23.00 13.73
C ASN A 328 31.65 -21.66 13.02
N GLU A 329 32.53 -21.33 12.08
CA GLU A 329 32.47 -20.07 11.31
C GLU A 329 31.32 -20.02 10.28
N ASN A 330 30.93 -21.20 9.76
CA ASN A 330 29.93 -21.28 8.68
C ASN A 330 28.54 -21.77 9.16
N ARG A 331 28.41 -22.04 10.47
CA ARG A 331 27.16 -22.64 11.03
C ARG A 331 25.91 -21.87 10.70
N LYS A 332 25.93 -20.52 10.81
CA LYS A 332 24.77 -19.68 10.50
C LYS A 332 24.39 -19.75 9.02
N HIS A 333 25.36 -19.71 8.13
CA HIS A 333 25.12 -19.82 6.69
C HIS A 333 24.61 -21.22 6.29
N ALA A 334 25.13 -22.26 6.91
CA ALA A 334 24.69 -23.65 6.68
C ALA A 334 23.26 -23.88 7.17
N ALA A 335 22.87 -23.36 8.34
CA ALA A 335 21.54 -23.42 8.87
C ALA A 335 20.56 -22.64 7.94
N ARG A 336 20.93 -21.42 7.52
CA ARG A 336 20.14 -20.61 6.58
C ARG A 336 19.96 -21.31 5.23
N ALA A 337 21.01 -21.91 4.68
CA ALA A 337 20.94 -22.67 3.43
C ALA A 337 20.01 -23.88 3.56
N GLY A 338 20.09 -24.61 4.68
CA GLY A 338 19.22 -25.73 4.96
C GLY A 338 17.75 -25.36 5.08
N TRP A 339 17.48 -24.24 5.73
CA TRP A 339 16.12 -23.71 5.87
C TRP A 339 15.56 -23.26 4.51
N LEU A 340 16.28 -22.44 3.74
CA LEU A 340 15.87 -22.01 2.40
C LEU A 340 15.66 -23.19 1.44
N TYR A 341 16.52 -24.23 1.54
CA TYR A 341 16.33 -25.46 0.80
C TYR A 341 14.97 -26.08 1.09
N ARG A 342 14.58 -26.22 2.38
CA ARG A 342 13.28 -26.80 2.76
C ARG A 342 12.11 -25.93 2.32
N VAL A 343 12.20 -24.61 2.48
CA VAL A 343 11.17 -23.68 2.01
C VAL A 343 10.94 -23.83 0.50
N CYS A 344 12.01 -23.82 -0.30
CA CYS A 344 11.90 -24.02 -1.75
C CYS A 344 11.27 -25.40 -2.08
N GLU A 345 11.68 -26.47 -1.38
CA GLU A 345 11.16 -27.83 -1.59
C GLU A 345 9.65 -27.91 -1.29
N GLN A 346 9.23 -27.39 -0.16
CA GLN A 346 7.82 -27.41 0.24
C GLN A 346 6.93 -26.60 -0.73
N ILE A 347 7.33 -25.38 -1.06
CA ILE A 347 6.54 -24.53 -1.96
C ILE A 347 6.50 -25.15 -3.37
N THR A 348 7.65 -25.62 -3.88
CA THR A 348 7.71 -26.26 -5.19
C THR A 348 6.83 -27.50 -5.25
N THR A 349 6.84 -28.35 -4.22
CA THR A 349 5.97 -29.54 -4.13
C THR A 349 4.50 -29.14 -4.14
N ARG A 350 4.10 -28.10 -3.39
CA ARG A 350 2.72 -27.60 -3.39
C ARG A 350 2.30 -27.09 -4.76
N LEU A 351 3.17 -26.35 -5.45
CA LEU A 351 2.90 -25.81 -6.79
C LEU A 351 2.77 -26.92 -7.85
N TRP A 352 3.61 -27.97 -7.78
CA TRP A 352 3.54 -29.11 -8.71
C TRP A 352 2.33 -30.00 -8.46
N ASN A 353 1.91 -30.17 -7.22
CA ASN A 353 0.75 -30.95 -6.85
C ASN A 353 -0.59 -30.22 -7.13
N SER A 354 -0.55 -28.95 -7.45
CA SER A 354 -1.75 -28.19 -7.80
C SER A 354 -2.25 -28.57 -9.18
N GLN A 355 -3.50 -28.98 -9.25
CA GLN A 355 -4.14 -29.43 -10.50
C GLN A 355 -4.49 -28.28 -11.48
N THR A 356 -4.42 -27.01 -11.04
CA THR A 356 -4.97 -25.87 -11.78
C THR A 356 -4.04 -24.64 -11.74
N VAL A 357 -2.83 -24.77 -12.30
CA VAL A 357 -2.00 -23.59 -12.55
C VAL A 357 -2.56 -22.83 -13.76
N PRO A 358 -2.96 -21.55 -13.63
CA PRO A 358 -3.52 -20.80 -14.73
C PRO A 358 -2.44 -20.49 -15.81
N SER A 359 -2.87 -20.27 -17.03
CA SER A 359 -1.96 -19.87 -18.13
C SER A 359 -1.43 -18.45 -17.94
N ARG A 360 -2.19 -17.58 -17.27
CA ARG A 360 -1.86 -16.18 -16.97
C ARG A 360 -2.53 -15.77 -15.66
N PHE A 361 -1.85 -14.96 -14.87
CA PHE A 361 -2.43 -14.34 -13.68
C PHE A 361 -3.30 -13.13 -14.04
N ASN A 362 -4.49 -13.05 -13.46
CA ASN A 362 -5.32 -11.84 -13.46
C ASN A 362 -4.75 -10.78 -12.49
N ASP A 363 -5.37 -9.62 -12.37
CA ASP A 363 -4.83 -8.54 -11.55
C ASP A 363 -4.89 -8.85 -10.04
N GLU A 364 -5.90 -9.58 -9.58
CA GLU A 364 -5.99 -10.06 -8.19
C GLU A 364 -4.86 -11.05 -7.88
N GLU A 365 -4.60 -11.97 -8.79
CA GLU A 365 -3.53 -12.96 -8.68
C GLU A 365 -2.13 -12.30 -8.77
N LYS A 366 -1.95 -11.29 -9.63
CA LYS A 366 -0.72 -10.48 -9.68
C LYS A 366 -0.49 -9.72 -8.37
N ALA A 367 -1.55 -9.19 -7.74
CA ALA A 367 -1.45 -8.56 -6.43
C ALA A 367 -0.97 -9.55 -5.37
N GLN A 368 -1.54 -10.76 -5.33
CA GLN A 368 -1.12 -11.83 -4.42
C GLN A 368 0.33 -12.28 -4.67
N LEU A 369 0.74 -12.39 -5.94
CA LEU A 369 2.13 -12.68 -6.33
C LEU A 369 3.10 -11.63 -5.77
N PHE A 370 2.77 -10.35 -5.94
CA PHE A 370 3.60 -9.25 -5.45
C PHE A 370 3.68 -9.23 -3.93
N ILE A 371 2.54 -9.40 -3.24
CA ILE A 371 2.49 -9.48 -1.79
C ILE A 371 3.33 -10.66 -1.31
N GLY A 372 3.17 -11.85 -1.90
CA GLY A 372 3.94 -13.04 -1.55
C GLY A 372 5.45 -12.87 -1.75
N TYR A 373 5.86 -12.21 -2.82
CA TYR A 373 7.28 -11.94 -3.12
C TYR A 373 7.95 -11.03 -2.08
N LEU A 374 7.19 -10.13 -1.46
CA LEU A 374 7.71 -9.18 -0.46
C LEU A 374 7.48 -9.62 0.99
N ALA A 375 6.47 -10.45 1.25
CA ALA A 375 6.08 -10.86 2.59
C ALA A 375 7.17 -11.66 3.31
N SER A 376 7.18 -11.62 4.63
CA SER A 376 7.96 -12.56 5.45
C SER A 376 7.48 -13.98 5.20
N PHE A 377 8.37 -14.97 5.36
CA PHE A 377 7.95 -16.37 5.34
C PHE A 377 7.02 -16.66 6.52
N SER A 378 6.08 -17.59 6.36
CA SER A 378 5.08 -17.89 7.40
C SER A 378 5.71 -18.43 8.67
N GLU A 379 5.01 -18.30 9.83
CA GLU A 379 5.48 -18.86 11.09
C GLU A 379 5.67 -20.39 11.04
N LYS A 380 4.87 -21.09 10.23
CA LYS A 380 5.07 -22.54 9.99
C LYS A 380 6.41 -22.83 9.31
N GLU A 381 6.82 -21.94 8.39
CA GLU A 381 8.10 -22.05 7.70
C GLU A 381 9.25 -21.60 8.62
N MET A 382 9.02 -20.65 9.54
CA MET A 382 10.01 -20.20 10.53
C MET A 382 10.24 -21.22 11.66
N LYS A 383 9.21 -21.94 12.11
CA LYS A 383 9.37 -23.02 13.12
C LYS A 383 10.29 -24.15 12.64
N LEU A 384 10.33 -24.41 11.34
CA LEU A 384 11.31 -25.32 10.76
C LEU A 384 12.77 -24.81 10.88
N GLU A 385 12.96 -23.50 11.03
CA GLU A 385 14.28 -22.90 11.30
C GLU A 385 14.75 -23.19 12.73
N GLU A 386 13.83 -23.09 13.71
CA GLU A 386 14.13 -23.37 15.12
C GLU A 386 14.42 -24.86 15.35
N GLU A 387 13.60 -25.76 14.80
CA GLU A 387 13.82 -27.21 14.89
C GLU A 387 15.14 -27.62 14.25
N SER A 388 15.55 -27.03 13.12
CA SER A 388 16.81 -27.33 12.46
C SER A 388 18.04 -26.82 13.21
N ASN A 389 17.91 -25.80 14.03
CA ASN A 389 18.97 -25.26 14.87
C ASN A 389 19.16 -26.07 16.15
N HIS A 390 18.14 -26.85 16.57
CA HIS A 390 18.22 -27.76 17.72
C HIS A 390 18.74 -29.16 17.36
N GLU A 391 18.63 -29.58 16.08
CA GLU A 391 19.16 -30.86 15.60
C GLU A 391 20.63 -30.81 15.13
N SER A 392 21.25 -29.65 15.16
CA SER A 392 22.66 -29.42 14.80
C SER A 392 23.51 -29.02 16.00
#